data_cec15149765e53d235a4ffb8bd8b0367
#
_entry.id   cec15149765e53d235a4ffb8bd8b0367
#
_cell.length_a   1.000
_cell.length_b   1.000
_cell.length_c   1.000
_cell.angle_alpha   90.00
_cell.angle_beta   90.00
_cell.angle_gamma   90.00
#
_symmetry.space_group_name_H-M   'P 1'
#
loop_
_entity.id
_entity.type
_entity.pdbx_description
1 polymer ?
#
loop_
_entity_poly.entity_id
_entity_poly.type
_entity_poly.pdbx_seq_one_letter_code
_entity_poly.pdbx_strand_id
1 'polypeptide(L)'
;MKAERSYILFSIILGLIAVGSVFGQAESFNDPSVDYGFDVPDMKWKMTVKPSATSPNVEYVYGDRNDGHLEVRRLKVAKDATVANIMRDEEQKLQFLPGYVAGPDETFAGRLRGGIFNFEFVRAGKPMGGRFYFLRASDDTVYVLRFTGFRDKLKSLRNQTDSMGRTFAIKKSD
;
A
#
# COMPACT_ATOMS: atom_id res chain seq x y z
N MET A 1 -29.84 -23.86 -73.97
CA MET A 1 -30.22 -22.92 -72.93
C MET A 1 -29.45 -23.30 -71.65
N LYS A 2 -28.40 -22.58 -71.32
CA LYS A 2 -27.53 -22.81 -70.10
C LYS A 2 -27.95 -21.83 -68.98
N ALA A 3 -28.35 -22.38 -67.87
CA ALA A 3 -28.65 -21.60 -66.66
C ALA A 3 -27.35 -21.36 -65.90
N GLU A 4 -26.96 -20.07 -65.73
CA GLU A 4 -25.85 -19.66 -64.90
C GLU A 4 -26.32 -19.56 -63.42
N ARG A 5 -25.67 -20.33 -62.57
CA ARG A 5 -25.87 -20.24 -61.12
C ARG A 5 -24.91 -19.21 -60.53
N SER A 6 -25.45 -18.08 -60.12
CA SER A 6 -24.73 -17.05 -59.37
C SER A 6 -24.53 -17.49 -57.94
N TYR A 7 -23.27 -17.68 -57.51
CA TYR A 7 -22.92 -17.95 -56.11
C TYR A 7 -22.63 -16.62 -55.43
N ILE A 8 -23.54 -16.20 -54.56
CA ILE A 8 -23.32 -15.07 -53.65
C ILE A 8 -22.46 -15.55 -52.49
N LEU A 9 -21.19 -15.15 -52.48
CA LEU A 9 -20.25 -15.35 -51.36
C LEU A 9 -20.59 -14.34 -50.26
N PHE A 10 -21.18 -14.83 -49.18
CA PHE A 10 -21.42 -14.06 -47.97
C PHE A 10 -20.13 -14.08 -47.13
N SER A 11 -19.31 -13.04 -47.24
CA SER A 11 -18.13 -12.85 -46.40
C SER A 11 -18.56 -12.34 -45.03
N ILE A 12 -18.62 -13.24 -44.04
CA ILE A 12 -18.78 -12.88 -42.62
C ILE A 12 -17.43 -12.39 -42.13
N ILE A 13 -17.26 -11.07 -42.03
CA ILE A 13 -16.13 -10.45 -41.32
C ILE A 13 -16.42 -10.56 -39.84
N LEU A 14 -15.82 -11.56 -39.19
CA LEU A 14 -15.82 -11.71 -37.74
C LEU A 14 -14.87 -10.69 -37.15
N GLY A 15 -15.40 -9.52 -36.76
CA GLY A 15 -14.65 -8.49 -36.06
C GLY A 15 -14.27 -8.98 -34.67
N LEU A 16 -13.00 -9.37 -34.45
CA LEU A 16 -12.41 -9.64 -33.14
C LEU A 16 -12.29 -8.33 -32.40
N ILE A 17 -13.27 -8.03 -31.55
CA ILE A 17 -13.17 -6.93 -30.58
C ILE A 17 -12.19 -7.40 -29.50
N ALA A 18 -10.92 -7.02 -29.63
CA ALA A 18 -9.94 -7.14 -28.56
C ALA A 18 -10.36 -6.19 -27.43
N VAL A 19 -11.09 -6.72 -26.44
CA VAL A 19 -11.33 -6.03 -25.17
C VAL A 19 -9.98 -5.98 -24.45
N GLY A 20 -9.21 -4.95 -24.71
CA GLY A 20 -8.01 -4.64 -23.97
C GLY A 20 -8.42 -4.36 -22.52
N SER A 21 -8.13 -5.29 -21.62
CA SER A 21 -8.21 -5.07 -20.19
C SER A 21 -7.27 -3.91 -19.87
N VAL A 22 -7.83 -2.72 -19.63
CA VAL A 22 -7.08 -1.59 -19.06
C VAL A 22 -6.79 -1.98 -17.62
N PHE A 23 -5.74 -2.77 -17.42
CA PHE A 23 -5.10 -2.88 -16.11
C PHE A 23 -4.59 -1.48 -15.81
N GLY A 24 -5.21 -0.80 -14.84
CA GLY A 24 -4.69 0.46 -14.32
C GLY A 24 -3.22 0.24 -13.98
N GLN A 25 -2.34 0.92 -14.70
CA GLN A 25 -0.89 0.79 -14.47
C GLN A 25 -0.62 1.21 -13.03
N ALA A 26 -0.13 0.28 -12.21
CA ALA A 26 0.38 0.59 -10.90
C ALA A 26 1.54 1.58 -11.08
N GLU A 27 1.42 2.75 -10.46
CA GLU A 27 2.50 3.74 -10.43
C GLU A 27 3.55 3.27 -9.42
N SER A 28 4.83 3.32 -9.77
CA SER A 28 5.91 2.96 -8.84
C SER A 28 6.48 4.22 -8.21
N PHE A 29 6.47 4.29 -6.87
CA PHE A 29 7.19 5.31 -6.12
C PHE A 29 8.68 5.00 -6.14
N ASN A 30 9.45 5.89 -6.76
CA ASN A 30 10.92 5.81 -6.85
C ASN A 30 11.53 7.21 -6.86
N ASP A 31 11.83 7.78 -5.69
CA ASP A 31 12.40 9.11 -5.54
C ASP A 31 13.90 8.99 -5.19
N PRO A 32 14.81 9.73 -5.87
CA PRO A 32 16.27 9.65 -5.64
C PRO A 32 16.70 10.14 -4.24
N SER A 33 15.88 10.92 -3.54
CA SER A 33 16.20 11.44 -2.21
C SER A 33 16.04 10.40 -1.09
N VAL A 34 15.52 9.21 -1.41
CA VAL A 34 15.30 8.12 -0.44
C VAL A 34 15.82 6.78 -0.96
N ASP A 35 16.17 5.90 -0.04
CA ASP A 35 16.75 4.58 -0.28
C ASP A 35 15.69 3.48 -0.42
N TYR A 36 14.42 3.81 -0.62
CA TYR A 36 13.32 2.84 -0.78
C TYR A 36 12.40 3.18 -1.94
N GLY A 37 11.61 2.19 -2.34
CA GLY A 37 10.54 2.32 -3.33
C GLY A 37 9.45 1.28 -3.10
N PHE A 38 8.28 1.51 -3.69
CA PHE A 38 7.13 0.61 -3.65
C PHE A 38 6.14 0.93 -4.77
N ASP A 39 5.26 -0.03 -5.10
CA ASP A 39 4.22 0.20 -6.10
C ASP A 39 2.97 0.80 -5.47
N VAL A 40 2.40 1.79 -6.13
CA VAL A 40 1.13 2.44 -5.78
C VAL A 40 0.04 1.83 -6.65
N PRO A 41 -0.84 0.97 -6.10
CA PRO A 41 -1.71 0.09 -6.89
C PRO A 41 -2.92 0.78 -7.53
N ASP A 42 -3.24 2.01 -7.12
CA ASP A 42 -4.41 2.75 -7.61
C ASP A 42 -4.06 4.25 -7.71
N MET A 43 -4.39 4.87 -8.83
CA MET A 43 -4.15 6.30 -9.09
C MET A 43 -4.93 7.25 -8.15
N LYS A 44 -5.87 6.73 -7.35
CA LYS A 44 -6.52 7.51 -6.30
C LYS A 44 -5.60 7.82 -5.12
N TRP A 45 -4.51 7.07 -4.95
CA TRP A 45 -3.44 7.43 -4.04
C TRP A 45 -2.65 8.60 -4.60
N LYS A 46 -2.73 9.74 -3.93
CA LYS A 46 -2.01 10.97 -4.32
C LYS A 46 -0.96 11.30 -3.27
N MET A 47 0.27 11.54 -3.73
CA MET A 47 1.34 12.00 -2.86
C MET A 47 1.01 13.42 -2.34
N THR A 48 1.05 13.59 -1.03
CA THR A 48 0.78 14.87 -0.35
C THR A 48 2.03 15.44 0.33
N VAL A 49 3.00 14.57 0.70
CA VAL A 49 4.30 14.97 1.20
C VAL A 49 5.36 14.24 0.39
N LYS A 50 6.21 15.02 -0.29
CA LYS A 50 7.35 14.51 -1.04
C LYS A 50 8.55 14.37 -0.11
N PRO A 51 9.32 13.28 -0.18
CA PRO A 51 10.52 13.14 0.61
C PRO A 51 11.62 14.13 0.17
N SER A 52 12.56 14.39 1.06
CA SER A 52 13.76 15.18 0.79
C SER A 52 14.97 14.55 1.47
N ALA A 53 16.16 15.02 1.17
CA ALA A 53 17.40 14.56 1.80
C ALA A 53 17.42 14.71 3.33
N THR A 54 16.68 15.70 3.88
CA THR A 54 16.58 15.97 5.31
C THR A 54 15.35 15.34 5.97
N SER A 55 14.34 14.94 5.17
CA SER A 55 13.11 14.30 5.64
C SER A 55 12.74 13.15 4.71
N PRO A 56 13.13 11.90 5.03
CA PRO A 56 12.89 10.75 4.16
C PRO A 56 11.45 10.25 4.20
N ASN A 57 10.55 10.92 4.91
CA ASN A 57 9.16 10.51 5.02
C ASN A 57 8.39 10.88 3.74
N VAL A 58 7.45 10.00 3.35
CA VAL A 58 6.51 10.27 2.27
C VAL A 58 5.10 10.07 2.78
N GLU A 59 4.17 10.90 2.32
CA GLU A 59 2.75 10.70 2.63
C GLU A 59 1.91 10.62 1.35
N TYR A 60 0.92 9.74 1.38
CA TYR A 60 -0.11 9.60 0.36
C TYR A 60 -1.50 9.67 0.98
N VAL A 61 -2.46 10.14 0.19
CA VAL A 61 -3.87 10.15 0.56
C VAL A 61 -4.67 9.45 -0.54
N TYR A 62 -5.58 8.56 -0.15
CA TYR A 62 -6.52 7.89 -1.03
C TYR A 62 -7.84 8.68 -1.04
N GLY A 63 -8.12 9.38 -2.14
CA GLY A 63 -9.29 10.26 -2.20
C GLY A 63 -9.22 11.38 -1.16
N ASP A 64 -9.76 11.13 0.02
CA ASP A 64 -9.69 12.00 1.21
C ASP A 64 -8.74 11.44 2.27
N ARG A 65 -8.15 12.30 3.12
CA ARG A 65 -7.24 11.87 4.21
C ARG A 65 -7.90 10.91 5.21
N ASN A 66 -9.21 11.01 5.37
CA ASN A 66 -9.97 10.11 6.23
C ASN A 66 -10.40 8.81 5.53
N ASP A 67 -10.40 8.76 4.20
CA ASP A 67 -10.65 7.52 3.45
C ASP A 67 -9.45 6.59 3.50
N GLY A 68 -8.24 7.15 3.34
CA GLY A 68 -6.99 6.43 3.47
C GLY A 68 -5.81 7.40 3.49
N HIS A 69 -4.92 7.22 4.47
CA HIS A 69 -3.70 7.99 4.60
C HIS A 69 -2.55 7.04 4.86
N LEU A 70 -1.51 7.09 4.02
CA LEU A 70 -0.25 6.41 4.21
C LEU A 70 0.81 7.42 4.65
N GLU A 71 1.56 7.05 5.69
CA GLU A 71 2.82 7.70 6.08
C GLU A 71 3.92 6.65 6.14
N VAL A 72 5.02 6.84 5.41
CA VAL A 72 6.21 5.99 5.49
C VAL A 72 7.21 6.64 6.44
N ARG A 73 7.65 5.91 7.46
CA ARG A 73 8.67 6.34 8.42
C ARG A 73 9.83 5.36 8.47
N ARG A 74 11.02 5.88 8.62
CA ARG A 74 12.23 5.10 8.93
C ARG A 74 12.51 5.19 10.43
N LEU A 75 12.66 4.02 11.07
CA LEU A 75 13.02 3.91 12.48
C LEU A 75 14.44 3.34 12.60
N LYS A 76 15.29 3.99 13.38
CA LYS A 76 16.52 3.39 13.90
C LYS A 76 16.20 2.63 15.17
N VAL A 77 16.62 1.39 15.24
CA VAL A 77 16.32 0.47 16.35
C VAL A 77 17.60 -0.18 16.87
N ALA A 78 17.56 -0.71 18.08
CA ALA A 78 18.67 -1.51 18.61
C ALA A 78 18.82 -2.79 17.75
N LYS A 79 20.06 -3.25 17.56
CA LYS A 79 20.35 -4.40 16.68
C LYS A 79 19.69 -5.69 17.15
N ASP A 80 19.47 -5.85 18.43
CA ASP A 80 18.81 -6.98 19.09
C ASP A 80 17.28 -6.82 19.22
N ALA A 81 16.74 -5.64 18.86
CA ALA A 81 15.30 -5.40 18.94
C ALA A 81 14.55 -6.29 17.94
N THR A 82 13.60 -7.07 18.42
CA THR A 82 12.71 -7.85 17.56
C THR A 82 11.60 -6.97 16.98
N VAL A 83 11.03 -7.37 15.83
CA VAL A 83 9.88 -6.66 15.25
C VAL A 83 8.71 -6.62 16.24
N ALA A 84 8.47 -7.69 16.99
CA ALA A 84 7.43 -7.75 18.02
C ALA A 84 7.63 -6.70 19.14
N ASN A 85 8.87 -6.48 19.60
CA ASN A 85 9.16 -5.45 20.59
C ASN A 85 8.91 -4.04 20.03
N ILE A 86 9.34 -3.80 18.78
CA ILE A 86 9.12 -2.51 18.11
C ILE A 86 7.62 -2.22 17.92
N MET A 87 6.83 -3.25 17.55
CA MET A 87 5.38 -3.15 17.43
C MET A 87 4.73 -2.79 18.77
N ARG A 88 5.16 -3.44 19.87
CA ARG A 88 4.67 -3.17 21.21
C ARG A 88 4.97 -1.74 21.67
N ASP A 89 6.17 -1.25 21.39
CA ASP A 89 6.57 0.13 21.72
C ASP A 89 5.73 1.16 20.94
N GLU A 90 5.39 0.87 19.69
CA GLU A 90 4.49 1.72 18.90
C GLU A 90 3.05 1.64 19.40
N GLU A 91 2.57 0.46 19.78
CA GLU A 91 1.26 0.25 20.39
C GLU A 91 1.07 1.07 21.66
N GLN A 92 2.06 1.07 22.57
CA GLN A 92 2.01 1.83 23.81
C GLN A 92 1.76 3.33 23.57
N LYS A 93 2.28 3.90 22.47
CA LYS A 93 2.04 5.30 22.09
C LYS A 93 0.61 5.55 21.62
N LEU A 94 -0.09 4.51 21.15
CA LEU A 94 -1.43 4.60 20.57
C LEU A 94 -2.55 4.32 21.60
N GLN A 95 -2.23 3.67 22.71
CA GLN A 95 -3.20 3.31 23.76
C GLN A 95 -3.98 4.50 24.35
N PHE A 96 -3.43 5.70 24.22
CA PHE A 96 -4.08 6.94 24.68
C PHE A 96 -5.07 7.55 23.67
N LEU A 97 -5.19 6.96 22.48
CA LEU A 97 -6.21 7.40 21.50
C LEU A 97 -7.61 7.10 22.03
N PRO A 98 -8.58 8.02 21.89
CA PRO A 98 -9.94 7.77 22.30
C PRO A 98 -10.51 6.50 21.64
N GLY A 99 -11.12 5.63 22.43
CA GLY A 99 -11.73 4.39 21.92
C GLY A 99 -10.72 3.40 21.31
N TYR A 100 -9.46 3.44 21.74
CA TYR A 100 -8.44 2.53 21.26
C TYR A 100 -8.81 1.06 21.55
N VAL A 101 -8.66 0.23 20.53
CA VAL A 101 -8.80 -1.23 20.59
C VAL A 101 -7.70 -1.85 19.75
N ALA A 102 -6.85 -2.66 20.39
CA ALA A 102 -5.84 -3.45 19.67
C ALA A 102 -6.52 -4.52 18.81
N GLY A 103 -6.08 -4.65 17.57
CA GLY A 103 -6.42 -5.77 16.70
C GLY A 103 -5.34 -6.86 16.78
N PRO A 104 -5.50 -7.96 16.04
CA PRO A 104 -4.53 -9.03 16.01
C PRO A 104 -3.23 -8.59 15.33
N ASP A 105 -2.10 -9.02 15.89
CA ASP A 105 -0.81 -8.97 15.23
C ASP A 105 -0.73 -10.06 14.16
N GLU A 106 -0.14 -9.71 13.02
CA GLU A 106 0.05 -10.63 11.89
C GLU A 106 1.54 -10.66 11.50
N THR A 107 2.05 -11.83 11.13
CA THR A 107 3.34 -11.91 10.44
C THR A 107 3.20 -11.42 9.01
N PHE A 108 4.23 -10.77 8.48
CA PHE A 108 4.22 -10.26 7.13
C PHE A 108 5.45 -10.70 6.33
N ALA A 109 5.20 -11.11 5.08
CA ALA A 109 6.23 -11.47 4.12
C ALA A 109 5.96 -10.79 2.76
N GLY A 110 6.91 -9.98 2.35
CA GLY A 110 7.01 -9.33 1.05
C GLY A 110 8.45 -9.37 0.58
N ARG A 111 8.92 -8.35 -0.11
CA ARG A 111 10.36 -8.16 -0.40
C ARG A 111 11.16 -7.98 0.89
N LEU A 112 10.55 -7.36 1.90
CA LEU A 112 11.04 -7.34 3.27
C LEU A 112 10.11 -8.19 4.16
N ARG A 113 10.68 -8.74 5.23
CA ARG A 113 9.92 -9.47 6.26
C ARG A 113 9.62 -8.56 7.43
N GLY A 114 8.55 -8.89 8.16
CA GLY A 114 8.16 -8.09 9.31
C GLY A 114 6.86 -8.53 9.96
N GLY A 115 6.15 -7.57 10.54
CA GLY A 115 4.85 -7.77 11.17
C GLY A 115 3.85 -6.69 10.78
N ILE A 116 2.60 -6.97 11.03
CA ILE A 116 1.50 -6.02 10.88
C ILE A 116 0.83 -5.86 12.22
N PHE A 117 0.62 -4.62 12.59
CA PHE A 117 -0.15 -4.22 13.75
C PHE A 117 -1.45 -3.54 13.30
N ASN A 118 -2.58 -4.06 13.75
CA ASN A 118 -3.91 -3.53 13.46
C ASN A 118 -4.52 -2.94 14.73
N PHE A 119 -5.26 -1.85 14.60
CA PHE A 119 -5.99 -1.25 15.72
C PHE A 119 -7.17 -0.43 15.24
N GLU A 120 -8.10 -0.14 16.15
CA GLU A 120 -9.21 0.78 15.94
C GLU A 120 -9.14 1.90 16.98
N PHE A 121 -9.70 3.07 16.67
CA PHE A 121 -9.79 4.21 17.55
C PHE A 121 -10.92 5.15 17.10
N VAL A 122 -11.20 6.21 17.87
CA VAL A 122 -12.20 7.20 17.54
C VAL A 122 -11.53 8.57 17.31
N ARG A 123 -11.89 9.21 16.20
CA ARG A 123 -11.47 10.60 15.89
C ARG A 123 -12.70 11.42 15.54
N ALA A 124 -12.95 12.52 16.29
CA ALA A 124 -14.12 13.38 16.12
C ALA A 124 -15.45 12.60 16.07
N GLY A 125 -15.63 11.62 16.97
CA GLY A 125 -16.81 10.77 17.06
C GLY A 125 -16.96 9.72 15.95
N LYS A 126 -16.00 9.58 15.05
CA LYS A 126 -16.03 8.62 13.94
C LYS A 126 -15.08 7.44 14.20
N PRO A 127 -15.49 6.18 13.90
CA PRO A 127 -14.63 5.03 14.02
C PRO A 127 -13.54 5.05 12.95
N MET A 128 -12.29 4.98 13.38
CA MET A 128 -11.09 4.96 12.58
C MET A 128 -10.41 3.59 12.69
N GLY A 129 -9.63 3.22 11.68
CA GLY A 129 -8.74 2.07 11.70
C GLY A 129 -7.29 2.49 11.47
N GLY A 130 -6.37 1.67 11.97
CA GLY A 130 -4.96 1.72 11.67
C GLY A 130 -4.45 0.33 11.26
N ARG A 131 -3.56 0.29 10.28
CA ARG A 131 -2.84 -0.90 9.82
C ARG A 131 -1.40 -0.51 9.52
N PHE A 132 -0.48 -0.93 10.39
CA PHE A 132 0.93 -0.56 10.30
C PHE A 132 1.77 -1.77 9.94
N TYR A 133 2.58 -1.64 8.90
CA TYR A 133 3.55 -2.66 8.49
C TYR A 133 4.92 -2.28 9.02
N PHE A 134 5.53 -3.15 9.80
CA PHE A 134 6.88 -3.01 10.33
C PHE A 134 7.81 -3.89 9.51
N LEU A 135 8.57 -3.30 8.61
CA LEU A 135 9.39 -3.99 7.61
C LEU A 135 10.87 -3.86 7.97
N ARG A 136 11.52 -4.96 8.31
CA ARG A 136 12.93 -4.95 8.67
C ARG A 136 13.81 -4.85 7.43
N ALA A 137 14.58 -3.77 7.33
CA ALA A 137 15.50 -3.51 6.23
C ALA A 137 16.94 -3.96 6.56
N SER A 138 17.37 -3.80 7.82
CA SER A 138 18.66 -4.22 8.33
C SER A 138 18.58 -4.51 9.83
N ASP A 139 19.71 -4.86 10.46
CA ASP A 139 19.78 -5.12 11.91
C ASP A 139 19.35 -3.91 12.75
N ASP A 140 19.56 -2.69 12.26
CA ASP A 140 19.33 -1.45 12.99
C ASP A 140 18.25 -0.55 12.34
N THR A 141 17.58 -1.01 11.29
CA THR A 141 16.62 -0.19 10.53
C THR A 141 15.33 -0.93 10.24
N VAL A 142 14.20 -0.32 10.60
CA VAL A 142 12.85 -0.77 10.29
C VAL A 142 12.11 0.36 9.59
N TYR A 143 11.42 0.05 8.50
CA TYR A 143 10.46 0.97 7.88
C TYR A 143 9.07 0.65 8.39
N VAL A 144 8.31 1.70 8.69
CA VAL A 144 6.91 1.57 9.10
C VAL A 144 6.03 2.25 8.06
N LEU A 145 5.18 1.46 7.42
CA LEU A 145 4.13 1.96 6.55
C LEU A 145 2.87 2.09 7.41
N ARG A 146 2.47 3.31 7.74
CA ARG A 146 1.37 3.61 8.65
C ARG A 146 0.14 3.99 7.87
N PHE A 147 -0.79 3.05 7.68
CA PHE A 147 -2.08 3.31 7.07
C PHE A 147 -3.11 3.65 8.14
N THR A 148 -3.82 4.75 7.97
CA THR A 148 -4.96 5.16 8.82
C THR A 148 -6.10 5.66 7.94
N GLY A 149 -7.33 5.53 8.42
CA GLY A 149 -8.52 6.00 7.71
C GLY A 149 -9.80 5.63 8.45
N PHE A 150 -10.96 5.99 7.91
CA PHE A 150 -12.23 5.46 8.40
C PHE A 150 -12.18 3.93 8.38
N ARG A 151 -12.61 3.29 9.48
CA ARG A 151 -12.48 1.85 9.71
C ARG A 151 -12.91 1.02 8.49
N ASP A 152 -14.11 1.26 7.98
CA ASP A 152 -14.68 0.45 6.90
C ASP A 152 -14.01 0.76 5.54
N LYS A 153 -13.55 1.99 5.33
CA LYS A 153 -12.76 2.36 4.16
C LYS A 153 -11.40 1.66 4.18
N LEU A 154 -10.69 1.72 5.30
CA LEU A 154 -9.39 1.07 5.42
C LEU A 154 -9.50 -0.46 5.25
N LYS A 155 -10.57 -1.09 5.74
CA LYS A 155 -10.85 -2.51 5.47
C LYS A 155 -11.02 -2.80 3.98
N SER A 156 -11.71 -1.94 3.23
CA SER A 156 -11.86 -2.11 1.77
C SER A 156 -10.56 -1.90 0.99
N LEU A 157 -9.59 -1.16 1.56
CA LEU A 157 -8.28 -0.91 0.97
C LEU A 157 -7.23 -1.97 1.33
N ARG A 158 -7.58 -3.03 2.10
CA ARG A 158 -6.62 -4.01 2.61
C ARG A 158 -5.71 -4.59 1.51
N ASN A 159 -6.28 -5.00 0.39
CA ASN A 159 -5.49 -5.55 -0.72
C ASN A 159 -4.48 -4.54 -1.29
N GLN A 160 -4.84 -3.26 -1.32
CA GLN A 160 -3.97 -2.20 -1.79
C GLN A 160 -2.85 -1.91 -0.78
N THR A 161 -3.17 -1.83 0.51
CA THR A 161 -2.16 -1.63 1.57
C THR A 161 -1.19 -2.82 1.64
N ASP A 162 -1.70 -4.06 1.48
CA ASP A 162 -0.88 -5.27 1.41
C ASP A 162 0.03 -5.27 0.16
N SER A 163 -0.46 -4.79 -0.98
CA SER A 163 0.33 -4.66 -2.21
C SER A 163 1.50 -3.69 -2.03
N MET A 164 1.25 -2.51 -1.45
CA MET A 164 2.31 -1.53 -1.13
C MET A 164 3.36 -2.14 -0.19
N GLY A 165 2.91 -2.82 0.87
CA GLY A 165 3.82 -3.49 1.81
C GLY A 165 4.66 -4.58 1.14
N ARG A 166 4.07 -5.41 0.26
CA ARG A 166 4.77 -6.51 -0.44
C ARG A 166 5.80 -6.02 -1.43
N THR A 167 5.53 -4.91 -2.10
CA THR A 167 6.43 -4.34 -3.12
C THR A 167 7.47 -3.39 -2.52
N PHE A 168 7.30 -3.00 -1.25
CA PHE A 168 8.25 -2.14 -0.56
C PHE A 168 9.65 -2.78 -0.51
N ALA A 169 10.64 -2.07 -1.05
CA ALA A 169 12.01 -2.56 -1.17
C ALA A 169 13.02 -1.45 -0.91
N ILE A 170 14.19 -1.86 -0.41
CA ILE A 170 15.35 -0.98 -0.33
C ILE A 170 16.06 -1.01 -1.68
N LYS A 171 16.42 0.18 -2.18
CA LYS A 171 17.23 0.33 -3.38
C LYS A 171 18.63 -0.21 -3.10
N LYS A 172 19.19 -0.92 -4.06
CA LYS A 172 20.61 -1.27 -4.01
C LYS A 172 21.40 0.03 -4.18
N SER A 173 22.32 0.29 -3.26
CA SER A 173 23.38 1.28 -3.50
C SER A 173 24.32 0.67 -4.54
N ASP A 174 24.43 1.32 -5.69
CA ASP A 174 25.47 1.01 -6.67
C ASP A 174 26.83 1.45 -6.14
#